data_433b3a61d5b71336c0e8ec895ea00228
#
_entry.id   433b3a61d5b71336c0e8ec895ea00228
#
_cell.length_a   1.000
_cell.length_b   1.000
_cell.length_c   1.000
_cell.angle_alpha   90.00
_cell.angle_beta   90.00
_cell.angle_gamma   90.00
#
_symmetry.space_group_name_H-M   'P 1'
#
loop_
_entity.id
_entity.type
_entity.pdbx_description
1 polymer ?
#
loop_
_entity_poly.entity_id
_entity_poly.type
_entity_poly.pdbx_seq_one_letter_code
_entity_poly.pdbx_strand_id
1 'polypeptide(L)'
;MAEYERIKDPSVKAKKVLGIILFIIIGIFLLIIFFRCFYSVNEQRNAVVTQFGKVVKVNTAGFYLKAPWQNVTMVDMTTHGTGIGYVVSPTGQNITDADNGIMITSDFNLLNIDFYLEYRVSDPVAYLFNSEHPENILSNIALANIRTVVSNYTVDEAMTTGKSQIQADVKEAMIDQLNERNVGLTVVNITIQDSEPPTAEIIAAFKAVETAKQGADTAMNNAHQYQNQKIPEAEANADAIVQNAEAQKESRIAEAEGQVARFNEIYAEYEKYPLITKRRLFYEKMEQILPGLKVIITDGNTETMLPLDSFLSEAEDITQPATGGNAD
;
A
#
# COMPACT_ATOMS: atom_id res chain seq x y z
N MET A 1 -45.43 83.57 -74.35
CA MET A 1 -45.61 82.19 -73.88
C MET A 1 -44.64 81.94 -72.75
N ALA A 2 -45.10 81.90 -71.50
CA ALA A 2 -44.29 81.70 -70.37
C ALA A 2 -44.46 80.21 -69.96
N GLU A 3 -43.39 79.45 -70.04
CA GLU A 3 -43.31 78.04 -69.66
C GLU A 3 -43.25 77.92 -68.14
N TYR A 4 -44.27 77.37 -67.52
CA TYR A 4 -44.41 77.18 -66.09
C TYR A 4 -43.57 75.95 -65.67
N GLU A 5 -42.38 76.18 -65.21
CA GLU A 5 -41.49 75.15 -64.56
C GLU A 5 -42.14 74.73 -63.28
N ARG A 6 -42.66 73.49 -63.25
CA ARG A 6 -43.32 72.89 -62.10
C ARG A 6 -42.24 72.57 -61.02
N ILE A 7 -42.16 73.46 -60.03
CA ILE A 7 -41.29 73.28 -58.86
C ILE A 7 -41.69 71.97 -58.16
N LYS A 8 -40.86 70.93 -58.28
CA LYS A 8 -41.03 69.67 -57.52
C LYS A 8 -40.80 69.96 -56.09
N ASP A 9 -41.82 69.85 -55.22
CA ASP A 9 -41.81 70.03 -53.79
C ASP A 9 -40.68 69.22 -53.12
N PRO A 10 -39.78 69.83 -52.40
CA PRO A 10 -38.63 69.13 -51.72
C PRO A 10 -39.08 68.17 -50.64
N SER A 11 -40.31 68.36 -50.09
CA SER A 11 -40.94 67.53 -49.07
C SER A 11 -41.18 66.08 -49.48
N VAL A 12 -41.51 65.87 -50.77
CA VAL A 12 -41.85 64.52 -51.34
C VAL A 12 -40.56 63.71 -51.56
N LYS A 13 -39.45 64.37 -51.93
CA LYS A 13 -38.14 63.68 -52.04
C LYS A 13 -37.57 63.32 -50.65
N ALA A 14 -37.75 64.21 -49.68
CA ALA A 14 -37.28 63.98 -48.30
C ALA A 14 -38.05 62.80 -47.65
N LYS A 15 -39.37 62.70 -47.84
CA LYS A 15 -40.21 61.56 -47.37
C LYS A 15 -39.80 60.23 -48.02
N LYS A 16 -39.49 60.22 -49.33
CA LYS A 16 -38.99 59.02 -50.00
C LYS A 16 -37.62 58.59 -49.54
N VAL A 17 -36.69 59.55 -49.35
CA VAL A 17 -35.34 59.26 -48.78
C VAL A 17 -35.44 58.75 -47.34
N LEU A 18 -36.30 59.36 -46.52
CA LEU A 18 -36.51 58.91 -45.13
C LEU A 18 -37.09 57.49 -45.11
N GLY A 19 -38.03 57.17 -46.04
CA GLY A 19 -38.59 55.81 -46.19
C GLY A 19 -37.56 54.78 -46.60
N ILE A 20 -36.62 55.11 -47.49
CA ILE A 20 -35.53 54.23 -47.90
C ILE A 20 -34.53 53.99 -46.71
N ILE A 21 -34.21 55.04 -45.98
CA ILE A 21 -33.33 54.94 -44.79
C ILE A 21 -34.01 54.04 -43.74
N LEU A 22 -35.31 54.24 -43.48
CA LEU A 22 -36.04 53.43 -42.53
C LEU A 22 -36.09 51.94 -42.97
N PHE A 23 -36.27 51.68 -44.26
CA PHE A 23 -36.25 50.33 -44.80
C PHE A 23 -34.89 49.65 -44.67
N ILE A 24 -33.81 50.40 -44.90
CA ILE A 24 -32.44 49.92 -44.71
C ILE A 24 -32.18 49.60 -43.22
N ILE A 25 -32.62 50.46 -42.28
CA ILE A 25 -32.48 50.26 -40.85
C ILE A 25 -33.25 48.98 -40.41
N ILE A 26 -34.48 48.81 -40.90
CA ILE A 26 -35.28 47.61 -40.63
C ILE A 26 -34.60 46.36 -41.24
N GLY A 27 -34.05 46.44 -42.44
CA GLY A 27 -33.31 45.36 -43.08
C GLY A 27 -32.06 44.93 -42.28
N ILE A 28 -31.29 45.93 -41.84
CA ILE A 28 -30.12 45.66 -40.95
C ILE A 28 -30.56 45.06 -39.62
N PHE A 29 -31.62 45.55 -39.03
CA PHE A 29 -32.17 45.02 -37.78
C PHE A 29 -32.63 43.58 -37.92
N LEU A 30 -33.36 43.22 -38.99
CA LEU A 30 -33.77 41.86 -39.29
C LEU A 30 -32.54 40.94 -39.55
N LEU A 31 -31.53 41.45 -40.21
CA LEU A 31 -30.31 40.71 -40.47
C LEU A 31 -29.53 40.42 -39.17
N ILE A 32 -29.46 41.39 -38.25
CA ILE A 32 -28.87 41.20 -36.92
C ILE A 32 -29.64 40.13 -36.12
N ILE A 33 -30.98 40.19 -36.14
CA ILE A 33 -31.84 39.19 -35.51
C ILE A 33 -31.57 37.79 -36.09
N PHE A 34 -31.50 37.69 -37.43
CA PHE A 34 -31.25 36.43 -38.11
C PHE A 34 -29.91 35.81 -37.68
N PHE A 35 -28.84 36.59 -37.61
CA PHE A 35 -27.54 36.08 -37.12
C PHE A 35 -27.57 35.70 -35.64
N ARG A 36 -28.39 36.35 -34.82
CA ARG A 36 -28.55 36.00 -33.39
C ARG A 36 -29.38 34.74 -33.15
N CYS A 37 -30.04 34.22 -34.16
CA CYS A 37 -30.82 32.99 -34.05
C CYS A 37 -29.96 31.71 -34.08
N PHE A 38 -28.69 31.82 -34.51
CA PHE A 38 -27.81 30.66 -34.59
C PHE A 38 -27.01 30.50 -33.31
N TYR A 39 -26.85 29.25 -32.85
CA TYR A 39 -25.92 28.90 -31.78
C TYR A 39 -25.38 27.50 -31.98
N SER A 40 -24.14 27.24 -31.48
CA SER A 40 -23.53 25.94 -31.50
C SER A 40 -23.32 25.45 -30.07
N VAL A 41 -23.46 24.15 -29.90
CA VAL A 41 -23.27 23.46 -28.62
C VAL A 41 -22.07 22.52 -28.76
N ASN A 42 -21.10 22.66 -27.88
CA ASN A 42 -19.91 21.79 -27.85
C ASN A 42 -20.28 20.43 -27.24
N GLU A 43 -19.46 19.39 -27.49
CA GLU A 43 -19.68 18.03 -26.99
C GLU A 43 -19.74 17.94 -25.46
N GLN A 44 -19.03 18.83 -24.77
CA GLN A 44 -18.97 18.87 -23.32
C GLN A 44 -20.14 19.55 -22.63
N ARG A 45 -21.06 20.14 -23.40
CA ARG A 45 -22.18 20.97 -22.89
C ARG A 45 -23.49 20.55 -23.48
N ASN A 46 -24.56 20.74 -22.68
CA ASN A 46 -25.92 20.69 -23.18
C ASN A 46 -26.53 22.07 -23.09
N ALA A 47 -27.35 22.40 -24.10
CA ALA A 47 -28.05 23.66 -24.17
C ALA A 47 -29.50 23.48 -23.75
N VAL A 48 -29.91 24.14 -22.68
CA VAL A 48 -31.31 24.21 -22.24
C VAL A 48 -31.94 25.45 -22.87
N VAL A 49 -32.94 25.23 -23.75
CA VAL A 49 -33.66 26.31 -24.45
C VAL A 49 -34.92 26.61 -23.67
N THR A 50 -35.06 27.86 -23.24
CA THR A 50 -36.23 28.34 -22.52
C THR A 50 -36.99 29.38 -23.33
N GLN A 51 -38.28 29.37 -23.20
CA GLN A 51 -39.18 30.37 -23.80
C GLN A 51 -40.10 30.91 -22.72
N PHE A 52 -39.99 32.19 -22.42
CA PHE A 52 -40.76 32.86 -21.36
C PHE A 52 -40.71 32.10 -20.03
N GLY A 53 -39.52 31.61 -19.66
CA GLY A 53 -39.29 30.87 -18.40
C GLY A 53 -39.65 29.38 -18.45
N LYS A 54 -40.29 28.88 -19.51
CA LYS A 54 -40.60 27.45 -19.67
C LYS A 54 -39.51 26.75 -20.51
N VAL A 55 -39.06 25.59 -20.08
CA VAL A 55 -38.15 24.73 -20.85
C VAL A 55 -38.91 24.17 -22.06
N VAL A 56 -38.34 24.39 -23.26
CA VAL A 56 -38.95 23.92 -24.53
C VAL A 56 -38.23 22.66 -25.00
N LYS A 57 -36.87 22.66 -24.93
CA LYS A 57 -36.07 21.54 -25.38
C LYS A 57 -34.66 21.59 -24.74
N VAL A 58 -34.02 20.45 -24.72
CA VAL A 58 -32.58 20.30 -24.38
C VAL A 58 -31.86 19.80 -25.64
N ASN A 59 -30.84 20.51 -26.05
CA ASN A 59 -30.03 20.15 -27.22
C ASN A 59 -28.64 19.68 -26.76
N THR A 60 -28.19 18.58 -27.33
CA THR A 60 -26.81 18.06 -27.20
C THR A 60 -25.88 18.76 -28.21
N ALA A 61 -24.66 18.27 -28.35
CA ALA A 61 -23.69 18.81 -29.29
C ALA A 61 -24.25 18.96 -30.73
N GLY A 62 -24.01 20.10 -31.35
CA GLY A 62 -24.46 20.39 -32.69
C GLY A 62 -24.70 21.85 -32.94
N PHE A 63 -25.24 22.13 -34.12
CA PHE A 63 -25.61 23.48 -34.59
C PHE A 63 -27.13 23.61 -34.64
N TYR A 64 -27.67 24.65 -33.98
CA TYR A 64 -29.10 24.81 -33.77
C TYR A 64 -29.56 26.23 -34.06
N LEU A 65 -30.86 26.34 -34.32
CA LEU A 65 -31.60 27.58 -34.48
C LEU A 65 -32.47 27.82 -33.25
N LYS A 66 -32.49 29.05 -32.76
CA LYS A 66 -33.40 29.53 -31.71
C LYS A 66 -34.25 30.70 -32.24
N ALA A 67 -35.43 30.84 -31.71
CA ALA A 67 -36.23 32.06 -31.95
C ALA A 67 -35.64 33.25 -31.17
N PRO A 68 -35.82 34.50 -31.63
CA PRO A 68 -35.24 35.69 -30.98
C PRO A 68 -35.67 35.88 -29.52
N TRP A 69 -36.81 35.37 -29.14
CA TRP A 69 -37.36 35.42 -27.77
C TRP A 69 -37.00 34.23 -26.90
N GLN A 70 -36.23 33.29 -27.43
CA GLN A 70 -35.75 32.14 -26.67
C GLN A 70 -34.38 32.42 -26.04
N ASN A 71 -34.23 32.04 -24.78
CA ASN A 71 -32.95 32.04 -24.09
C ASN A 71 -32.33 30.66 -24.14
N VAL A 72 -31.00 30.61 -24.25
CA VAL A 72 -30.23 29.38 -24.25
C VAL A 72 -29.21 29.45 -23.13
N THR A 73 -29.29 28.52 -22.18
CA THR A 73 -28.32 28.37 -21.10
C THR A 73 -27.50 27.11 -21.35
N MET A 74 -26.19 27.27 -21.40
CA MET A 74 -25.26 26.16 -21.57
C MET A 74 -24.91 25.56 -20.19
N VAL A 75 -25.10 24.26 -20.04
CA VAL A 75 -24.76 23.50 -18.85
C VAL A 75 -23.60 22.59 -19.17
N ASP A 76 -22.59 22.62 -18.34
CA ASP A 76 -21.42 21.76 -18.46
C ASP A 76 -21.79 20.35 -17.99
N MET A 77 -21.50 19.35 -18.83
CA MET A 77 -21.81 17.93 -18.57
C MET A 77 -20.54 17.16 -18.18
N THR A 78 -19.40 17.84 -18.06
CA THR A 78 -18.15 17.22 -17.66
C THR A 78 -18.15 16.84 -16.18
N THR A 79 -17.20 16.02 -15.79
CA THR A 79 -17.02 15.67 -14.39
C THR A 79 -16.29 16.79 -13.67
N HIS A 80 -16.88 17.24 -12.58
CA HIS A 80 -16.33 18.24 -11.68
C HIS A 80 -15.92 17.57 -10.37
N GLY A 81 -14.95 18.17 -9.67
CA GLY A 81 -14.51 17.70 -8.38
C GLY A 81 -14.61 18.78 -7.30
N THR A 82 -14.99 18.38 -6.11
CA THR A 82 -15.03 19.26 -4.93
C THR A 82 -14.49 18.55 -3.70
N GLY A 83 -13.78 19.29 -2.85
CA GLY A 83 -13.32 18.81 -1.54
C GLY A 83 -14.43 18.92 -0.50
N ILE A 84 -14.53 17.95 0.37
CA ILE A 84 -15.41 17.93 1.55
C ILE A 84 -14.53 17.68 2.78
N GLY A 85 -14.61 18.57 3.77
CA GLY A 85 -13.78 18.49 4.99
C GLY A 85 -12.51 19.33 4.94
N TYR A 86 -12.14 19.86 3.76
CA TYR A 86 -10.97 20.71 3.60
C TYR A 86 -11.19 21.82 2.56
N VAL A 87 -10.39 22.88 2.69
CA VAL A 87 -10.36 23.98 1.74
C VAL A 87 -8.96 24.04 1.09
N VAL A 88 -8.92 24.15 -0.23
CA VAL A 88 -7.64 24.30 -0.93
C VAL A 88 -7.15 25.73 -0.79
N SER A 89 -6.00 25.91 -0.14
CA SER A 89 -5.34 27.20 -0.02
C SER A 89 -4.91 27.76 -1.39
N PRO A 90 -4.76 29.09 -1.54
CA PRO A 90 -4.16 29.69 -2.73
C PRO A 90 -2.75 29.19 -3.05
N THR A 91 -2.06 28.59 -2.07
CA THR A 91 -0.75 27.94 -2.21
C THR A 91 -0.83 26.48 -2.69
N GLY A 92 -2.04 25.94 -2.93
CA GLY A 92 -2.25 24.57 -3.35
C GLY A 92 -2.20 23.52 -2.23
N GLN A 93 -2.16 23.95 -0.97
CA GLN A 93 -2.19 23.06 0.18
C GLN A 93 -3.63 22.87 0.66
N ASN A 94 -3.99 21.65 1.05
CA ASN A 94 -5.25 21.36 1.71
C ASN A 94 -5.17 21.85 3.16
N ILE A 95 -6.12 22.67 3.54
CA ILE A 95 -6.30 23.11 4.93
C ILE A 95 -7.58 22.46 5.42
N THR A 96 -7.48 21.69 6.48
CA THR A 96 -8.64 21.07 7.13
C THR A 96 -9.66 22.14 7.55
N ASP A 97 -10.89 21.94 7.14
CA ASP A 97 -12.02 22.72 7.65
C ASP A 97 -12.48 22.09 8.97
N ALA A 98 -12.10 22.71 10.07
CA ALA A 98 -12.39 22.18 11.41
C ALA A 98 -13.90 21.96 11.67
N ASP A 99 -14.78 22.73 11.02
CA ASP A 99 -16.22 22.63 11.20
C ASP A 99 -16.81 21.46 10.39
N ASN A 100 -16.23 21.14 9.24
CA ASN A 100 -16.75 20.15 8.29
C ASN A 100 -15.94 18.87 8.20
N GLY A 101 -14.65 18.91 8.58
CA GLY A 101 -13.74 17.75 8.50
C GLY A 101 -13.81 16.82 9.71
N ILE A 102 -14.20 17.34 10.89
CA ILE A 102 -14.24 16.54 12.13
C ILE A 102 -15.53 15.71 12.20
N MET A 103 -15.36 14.42 12.45
CA MET A 103 -16.44 13.43 12.53
C MET A 103 -16.27 12.55 13.77
N ILE A 104 -17.38 11.95 14.22
CA ILE A 104 -17.40 11.02 15.35
C ILE A 104 -17.58 9.61 14.81
N THR A 105 -16.74 8.70 15.24
CA THR A 105 -16.77 7.27 14.91
C THR A 105 -17.67 6.50 15.87
N SER A 106 -17.97 5.21 15.58
CA SER A 106 -18.84 4.35 16.41
C SER A 106 -18.28 4.11 17.82
N ASP A 107 -16.98 4.21 18.00
CA ASP A 107 -16.26 4.09 19.27
C ASP A 107 -16.03 5.43 19.97
N PHE A 108 -16.82 6.48 19.59
CA PHE A 108 -16.81 7.83 20.17
C PHE A 108 -15.47 8.57 20.08
N ASN A 109 -14.63 8.20 19.13
CA ASN A 109 -13.42 8.94 18.83
C ASN A 109 -13.69 10.06 17.81
N LEU A 110 -12.91 11.13 17.91
CA LEU A 110 -12.92 12.21 16.92
C LEU A 110 -11.88 11.89 15.84
N LEU A 111 -12.31 11.99 14.58
CA LEU A 111 -11.47 11.76 13.42
C LEU A 111 -11.69 12.87 12.40
N ASN A 112 -10.60 13.40 11.86
CA ASN A 112 -10.64 14.28 10.72
C ASN A 112 -10.51 13.47 9.44
N ILE A 113 -11.50 13.57 8.55
CA ILE A 113 -11.49 12.84 7.28
C ILE A 113 -11.79 13.81 6.14
N ASP A 114 -10.87 13.85 5.20
CA ASP A 114 -10.96 14.65 3.99
C ASP A 114 -11.43 13.78 2.82
N PHE A 115 -12.51 14.20 2.18
CA PHE A 115 -13.06 13.52 1.02
C PHE A 115 -12.91 14.36 -0.24
N TYR A 116 -12.70 13.70 -1.36
CA TYR A 116 -12.79 14.29 -2.69
C TYR A 116 -13.96 13.66 -3.42
N LEU A 117 -14.90 14.51 -3.81
CA LEU A 117 -16.14 14.13 -4.46
C LEU A 117 -16.09 14.52 -5.93
N GLU A 118 -16.25 13.55 -6.81
CA GLU A 118 -16.42 13.74 -8.25
C GLU A 118 -17.89 13.59 -8.61
N TYR A 119 -18.43 14.60 -9.29
CA TYR A 119 -19.82 14.65 -9.69
C TYR A 119 -19.98 15.19 -11.10
N ARG A 120 -21.12 14.93 -11.70
CA ARG A 120 -21.50 15.50 -13.00
C ARG A 120 -22.99 15.83 -13.01
N VAL A 121 -23.36 16.71 -13.94
CA VAL A 121 -24.76 16.99 -14.20
C VAL A 121 -25.37 15.78 -14.94
N SER A 122 -26.45 15.20 -14.40
CA SER A 122 -27.22 14.11 -15.04
C SER A 122 -28.43 14.65 -15.78
N ASP A 123 -29.12 15.62 -15.19
CA ASP A 123 -30.26 16.30 -15.80
C ASP A 123 -30.05 17.83 -15.77
N PRO A 124 -29.74 18.45 -16.93
CA PRO A 124 -29.47 19.88 -17.00
C PRO A 124 -30.73 20.74 -16.71
N VAL A 125 -31.92 20.18 -16.83
CA VAL A 125 -33.18 20.91 -16.51
C VAL A 125 -33.35 20.98 -14.98
N ALA A 126 -33.25 19.83 -14.31
CA ALA A 126 -33.34 19.76 -12.88
C ALA A 126 -32.22 20.60 -12.20
N TYR A 127 -30.99 20.54 -12.74
CA TYR A 127 -29.87 21.35 -12.27
C TYR A 127 -30.12 22.84 -12.29
N LEU A 128 -30.76 23.38 -13.37
CA LEU A 128 -30.99 24.80 -13.55
C LEU A 128 -32.25 25.34 -12.83
N PHE A 129 -33.27 24.49 -12.65
CA PHE A 129 -34.59 24.98 -12.25
C PHE A 129 -35.13 24.42 -10.94
N ASN A 130 -34.62 23.29 -10.47
CA ASN A 130 -35.10 22.71 -9.22
C ASN A 130 -34.41 23.31 -7.98
N SER A 131 -33.21 23.92 -8.15
CA SER A 131 -32.46 24.49 -7.08
C SER A 131 -31.69 25.74 -7.53
N GLU A 132 -31.56 26.70 -6.63
CA GLU A 132 -30.78 27.93 -6.88
C GLU A 132 -29.25 27.65 -6.80
N HIS A 133 -28.85 26.76 -5.87
CA HIS A 133 -27.44 26.40 -5.63
C HIS A 133 -27.30 24.88 -5.51
N PRO A 134 -27.35 24.11 -6.61
CA PRO A 134 -27.32 22.65 -6.57
C PRO A 134 -25.99 22.09 -6.02
N GLU A 135 -24.87 22.80 -6.20
CA GLU A 135 -23.57 22.40 -5.69
C GLU A 135 -23.50 22.50 -4.14
N ASN A 136 -24.12 23.52 -3.55
CA ASN A 136 -24.22 23.64 -2.10
C ASN A 136 -25.10 22.52 -1.51
N ILE A 137 -26.18 22.16 -2.21
CA ILE A 137 -27.03 21.03 -1.81
C ILE A 137 -26.24 19.73 -1.88
N LEU A 138 -25.47 19.52 -2.95
CA LEU A 138 -24.60 18.36 -3.10
C LEU A 138 -23.60 18.25 -1.94
N SER A 139 -22.91 19.35 -1.59
CA SER A 139 -21.95 19.39 -0.50
C SER A 139 -22.60 19.09 0.86
N ASN A 140 -23.79 19.62 1.10
CA ASN A 140 -24.53 19.37 2.35
C ASN A 140 -25.03 17.91 2.45
N ILE A 141 -25.51 17.34 1.34
CA ILE A 141 -25.88 15.92 1.25
C ILE A 141 -24.66 15.05 1.46
N ALA A 142 -23.53 15.38 0.83
CA ALA A 142 -22.28 14.67 1.00
C ALA A 142 -21.85 14.65 2.48
N LEU A 143 -21.78 15.81 3.11
CA LEU A 143 -21.37 15.94 4.51
C LEU A 143 -22.29 15.16 5.46
N ALA A 144 -23.61 15.23 5.24
CA ALA A 144 -24.58 14.50 6.07
C ALA A 144 -24.42 12.98 5.93
N ASN A 145 -24.29 12.47 4.69
CA ASN A 145 -24.11 11.04 4.45
C ASN A 145 -22.75 10.53 4.95
N ILE A 146 -21.68 11.29 4.72
CA ILE A 146 -20.35 10.97 5.22
C ILE A 146 -20.39 10.81 6.76
N ARG A 147 -20.96 11.79 7.48
CA ARG A 147 -21.09 11.73 8.95
C ARG A 147 -21.90 10.52 9.40
N THR A 148 -23.01 10.23 8.71
CA THR A 148 -23.87 9.09 9.04
C THR A 148 -23.15 7.76 8.81
N VAL A 149 -22.44 7.61 7.71
CA VAL A 149 -21.71 6.37 7.38
C VAL A 149 -20.51 6.20 8.30
N VAL A 150 -19.68 7.23 8.48
CA VAL A 150 -18.48 7.17 9.35
C VAL A 150 -18.84 6.83 10.79
N SER A 151 -19.99 7.30 11.29
CA SER A 151 -20.45 6.99 12.65
C SER A 151 -20.77 5.49 12.88
N ASN A 152 -20.83 4.67 11.84
CA ASN A 152 -21.03 3.23 11.95
C ASN A 152 -19.70 2.44 11.97
N TYR A 153 -18.57 3.11 11.74
CA TYR A 153 -17.25 2.48 11.70
C TYR A 153 -16.41 2.92 12.90
N THR A 154 -15.50 2.05 13.33
CA THR A 154 -14.50 2.38 14.36
C THR A 154 -13.41 3.27 13.77
N VAL A 155 -12.67 3.97 14.64
CA VAL A 155 -11.55 4.81 14.19
C VAL A 155 -10.49 4.00 13.45
N ASP A 156 -10.22 2.79 13.91
CA ASP A 156 -9.22 1.89 13.29
C ASP A 156 -9.65 1.46 11.88
N GLU A 157 -10.91 1.08 11.70
CA GLU A 157 -11.46 0.76 10.37
C GLU A 157 -11.46 1.97 9.44
N ALA A 158 -11.85 3.15 9.94
CA ALA A 158 -11.88 4.38 9.12
C ALA A 158 -10.49 4.86 8.70
N MET A 159 -9.45 4.55 9.50
CA MET A 159 -8.06 4.89 9.18
C MET A 159 -7.37 3.85 8.29
N THR A 160 -7.82 2.59 8.32
CA THR A 160 -7.09 1.46 7.68
C THR A 160 -7.94 0.71 6.65
N THR A 161 -8.55 -0.39 7.07
CA THR A 161 -9.17 -1.39 6.18
C THR A 161 -10.56 -1.01 5.68
N GLY A 162 -11.29 -0.18 6.41
CA GLY A 162 -12.67 0.18 6.11
C GLY A 162 -12.84 1.29 5.06
N LYS A 163 -11.77 1.96 4.64
CA LYS A 163 -11.84 3.11 3.72
C LYS A 163 -12.62 2.81 2.44
N SER A 164 -12.38 1.68 1.82
CA SER A 164 -13.06 1.30 0.57
C SER A 164 -14.54 1.06 0.77
N GLN A 165 -14.93 0.46 1.90
CA GLN A 165 -16.33 0.21 2.22
C GLN A 165 -17.05 1.52 2.56
N ILE A 166 -16.44 2.39 3.36
CA ILE A 166 -16.97 3.73 3.67
C ILE A 166 -17.23 4.52 2.38
N GLN A 167 -16.29 4.51 1.43
CA GLN A 167 -16.45 5.18 0.13
C GLN A 167 -17.65 4.63 -0.66
N ALA A 168 -17.82 3.31 -0.66
CA ALA A 168 -18.94 2.66 -1.36
C ALA A 168 -20.28 3.00 -0.71
N ASP A 169 -20.39 2.89 0.61
CA ASP A 169 -21.61 3.15 1.37
C ASP A 169 -22.02 4.63 1.26
N VAL A 170 -21.07 5.56 1.36
CA VAL A 170 -21.32 6.99 1.18
C VAL A 170 -21.81 7.28 -0.24
N LYS A 171 -21.17 6.69 -1.25
CA LYS A 171 -21.55 6.88 -2.64
C LYS A 171 -22.98 6.40 -2.90
N GLU A 172 -23.34 5.22 -2.41
CA GLU A 172 -24.69 4.65 -2.55
C GLU A 172 -25.74 5.57 -1.88
N ALA A 173 -25.52 5.91 -0.62
CA ALA A 173 -26.41 6.80 0.15
C ALA A 173 -26.58 8.17 -0.51
N MET A 174 -25.52 8.73 -1.09
CA MET A 174 -25.59 10.00 -1.81
C MET A 174 -26.38 9.90 -3.10
N ILE A 175 -26.20 8.84 -3.88
CA ILE A 175 -26.94 8.65 -5.14
C ILE A 175 -28.43 8.55 -4.85
N ASP A 176 -28.82 7.81 -3.82
CA ASP A 176 -30.23 7.66 -3.42
C ASP A 176 -30.84 8.99 -3.01
N GLN A 177 -30.18 9.76 -2.17
CA GLN A 177 -30.68 11.07 -1.74
C GLN A 177 -30.71 12.11 -2.87
N LEU A 178 -29.74 12.11 -3.77
CA LEU A 178 -29.73 13.03 -4.92
C LEU A 178 -30.88 12.73 -5.89
N ASN A 179 -31.17 11.43 -6.12
CA ASN A 179 -32.29 10.99 -6.94
C ASN A 179 -33.65 11.36 -6.29
N GLU A 180 -33.79 11.13 -5.00
CA GLU A 180 -35.03 11.49 -4.26
C GLU A 180 -35.31 13.00 -4.34
N ARG A 181 -34.27 13.83 -4.19
CA ARG A 181 -34.41 15.30 -4.22
C ARG A 181 -34.44 15.89 -5.62
N ASN A 182 -34.16 15.09 -6.64
CA ASN A 182 -34.15 15.48 -8.05
C ASN A 182 -33.33 16.77 -8.32
N VAL A 183 -32.11 16.81 -7.83
CA VAL A 183 -31.19 17.97 -7.93
C VAL A 183 -30.57 18.09 -9.34
N GLY A 184 -30.63 17.02 -10.14
CA GLY A 184 -30.03 16.95 -11.48
C GLY A 184 -28.53 16.70 -11.48
N LEU A 185 -27.95 16.31 -10.34
CA LEU A 185 -26.56 15.92 -10.15
C LEU A 185 -26.44 14.42 -9.86
N THR A 186 -25.35 13.80 -10.27
CA THR A 186 -25.01 12.42 -9.91
C THR A 186 -23.57 12.32 -9.48
N VAL A 187 -23.29 11.45 -8.49
CA VAL A 187 -21.95 11.16 -8.02
C VAL A 187 -21.28 10.18 -8.97
N VAL A 188 -20.10 10.53 -9.45
CA VAL A 188 -19.23 9.67 -10.26
C VAL A 188 -18.37 8.83 -9.34
N ASN A 189 -17.67 9.50 -8.43
CA ASN A 189 -16.76 8.84 -7.48
C ASN A 189 -16.67 9.65 -6.19
N ILE A 190 -16.29 8.96 -5.10
CA ILE A 190 -15.91 9.59 -3.84
C ILE A 190 -14.67 8.89 -3.31
N THR A 191 -13.69 9.67 -2.89
CA THR A 191 -12.39 9.15 -2.44
C THR A 191 -12.00 9.81 -1.13
N ILE A 192 -11.55 9.01 -0.17
CA ILE A 192 -10.92 9.52 1.06
C ILE A 192 -9.50 9.95 0.70
N GLN A 193 -9.19 11.24 0.89
CA GLN A 193 -7.87 11.82 0.64
C GLN A 193 -6.98 11.61 1.85
N ASP A 194 -7.50 11.98 3.02
CA ASP A 194 -6.80 11.83 4.28
C ASP A 194 -7.76 11.42 5.39
N SER A 195 -7.20 10.76 6.41
CA SER A 195 -7.95 10.30 7.58
C SER A 195 -6.99 10.29 8.77
N GLU A 196 -7.06 11.32 9.61
CA GLU A 196 -6.14 11.55 10.71
C GLU A 196 -6.89 11.97 11.99
N PRO A 197 -6.37 11.63 13.17
CA PRO A 197 -6.89 12.22 14.42
C PRO A 197 -6.72 13.74 14.42
N PRO A 198 -7.62 14.50 15.09
CA PRO A 198 -7.70 15.95 14.95
C PRO A 198 -6.54 16.72 15.58
N THR A 199 -5.74 16.10 16.45
CA THR A 199 -4.61 16.76 17.11
C THR A 199 -3.31 15.96 17.01
N ALA A 200 -2.18 16.68 16.93
CA ALA A 200 -0.86 16.06 16.84
C ALA A 200 -0.52 15.17 18.05
N GLU A 201 -1.06 15.50 19.22
CA GLU A 201 -0.86 14.71 20.45
C GLU A 201 -1.57 13.35 20.36
N ILE A 202 -2.80 13.33 19.82
CA ILE A 202 -3.55 12.09 19.59
C ILE A 202 -2.86 11.27 18.51
N ILE A 203 -2.38 11.87 17.41
CA ILE A 203 -1.60 11.20 16.39
C ILE A 203 -0.36 10.52 16.98
N ALA A 204 0.37 11.23 17.84
CA ALA A 204 1.54 10.68 18.52
C ALA A 204 1.18 9.49 19.43
N ALA A 205 0.05 9.58 20.16
CA ALA A 205 -0.44 8.50 21.00
C ALA A 205 -0.83 7.25 20.18
N PHE A 206 -1.55 7.41 19.07
CA PHE A 206 -1.89 6.31 18.17
C PHE A 206 -0.63 5.65 17.58
N LYS A 207 0.33 6.45 17.11
CA LYS A 207 1.62 5.93 16.61
C LYS A 207 2.39 5.14 17.69
N ALA A 208 2.36 5.60 18.93
CA ALA A 208 2.99 4.89 20.05
C ALA A 208 2.32 3.54 20.31
N VAL A 209 0.98 3.48 20.31
CA VAL A 209 0.22 2.22 20.46
C VAL A 209 0.53 1.26 19.31
N GLU A 210 0.51 1.74 18.07
CA GLU A 210 0.80 0.91 16.91
C GLU A 210 2.24 0.38 16.93
N THR A 211 3.20 1.23 17.31
CA THR A 211 4.61 0.82 17.48
C THR A 211 4.75 -0.24 18.59
N ALA A 212 4.03 -0.08 19.71
CA ALA A 212 4.04 -1.06 20.79
C ALA A 212 3.41 -2.40 20.36
N LYS A 213 2.33 -2.37 19.61
CA LYS A 213 1.66 -3.55 19.05
C LYS A 213 2.59 -4.30 18.07
N GLN A 214 3.20 -3.59 17.14
CA GLN A 214 4.19 -4.15 16.21
C GLN A 214 5.42 -4.71 16.95
N GLY A 215 5.84 -4.03 18.02
CA GLY A 215 6.91 -4.52 18.91
C GLY A 215 6.52 -5.84 19.59
N ALA A 216 5.31 -5.96 20.10
CA ALA A 216 4.81 -7.18 20.71
C ALA A 216 4.70 -8.32 19.69
N ASP A 217 4.17 -8.06 18.50
CA ASP A 217 4.09 -9.06 17.42
C ASP A 217 5.48 -9.52 16.96
N THR A 218 6.42 -8.59 16.86
CA THR A 218 7.83 -8.90 16.55
C THR A 218 8.47 -9.77 17.62
N ALA A 219 8.25 -9.44 18.89
CA ALA A 219 8.77 -10.26 20.00
C ALA A 219 8.17 -11.68 20.00
N MET A 220 6.87 -11.80 19.72
CA MET A 220 6.19 -13.09 19.60
C MET A 220 6.74 -13.91 18.44
N ASN A 221 6.92 -13.31 17.27
CA ASN A 221 7.49 -13.95 16.09
C ASN A 221 8.93 -14.40 16.33
N ASN A 222 9.74 -13.57 16.98
CA ASN A 222 11.12 -13.92 17.35
C ASN A 222 11.15 -15.08 18.36
N ALA A 223 10.23 -15.11 19.34
CA ALA A 223 10.11 -16.22 20.28
C ALA A 223 9.73 -17.54 19.57
N HIS A 224 8.78 -17.48 18.63
CA HIS A 224 8.42 -18.63 17.81
C HIS A 224 9.59 -19.10 16.92
N GLN A 225 10.30 -18.17 16.30
CA GLN A 225 11.50 -18.49 15.53
C GLN A 225 12.56 -19.17 16.39
N TYR A 226 12.83 -18.63 17.57
CA TYR A 226 13.78 -19.23 18.53
C TYR A 226 13.34 -20.64 18.95
N GLN A 227 12.08 -20.82 19.29
CA GLN A 227 11.50 -22.13 19.61
C GLN A 227 11.68 -23.13 18.47
N ASN A 228 11.28 -22.74 17.25
CA ASN A 228 11.35 -23.60 16.07
C ASN A 228 12.79 -23.95 15.66
N GLN A 229 13.77 -23.15 16.06
CA GLN A 229 15.19 -23.42 15.84
C GLN A 229 15.78 -24.29 16.95
N LYS A 230 15.51 -23.95 18.22
CA LYS A 230 16.20 -24.57 19.37
C LYS A 230 15.67 -25.96 19.71
N ILE A 231 14.37 -26.22 19.56
CA ILE A 231 13.81 -27.53 19.84
C ILE A 231 14.37 -28.59 18.87
N PRO A 232 14.30 -28.40 17.53
CA PRO A 232 14.85 -29.39 16.60
C PRO A 232 16.40 -29.52 16.70
N GLU A 233 17.09 -28.42 17.00
CA GLU A 233 18.55 -28.49 17.27
C GLU A 233 18.87 -29.36 18.47
N ALA A 234 18.14 -29.20 19.57
CA ALA A 234 18.31 -30.03 20.76
C ALA A 234 17.93 -31.50 20.52
N GLU A 235 16.85 -31.77 19.80
CA GLU A 235 16.44 -33.11 19.41
C GLU A 235 17.50 -33.79 18.51
N ALA A 236 17.99 -33.07 17.49
CA ALA A 236 19.04 -33.59 16.62
C ALA A 236 20.34 -33.87 17.36
N ASN A 237 20.72 -33.02 18.32
CA ASN A 237 21.90 -33.26 19.17
C ASN A 237 21.72 -34.48 20.09
N ALA A 238 20.52 -34.64 20.66
CA ALA A 238 20.23 -35.81 21.50
C ALA A 238 20.26 -37.12 20.68
N ASP A 239 19.66 -37.12 19.50
CA ASP A 239 19.69 -38.25 18.58
C ASP A 239 21.11 -38.58 18.10
N ALA A 240 21.91 -37.55 17.80
CA ALA A 240 23.31 -37.73 17.44
C ALA A 240 24.14 -38.37 18.57
N ILE A 241 23.90 -37.98 19.82
CA ILE A 241 24.58 -38.60 21.00
C ILE A 241 24.18 -40.07 21.14
N VAL A 242 22.88 -40.39 21.01
CA VAL A 242 22.39 -41.77 21.10
C VAL A 242 22.96 -42.63 19.98
N GLN A 243 22.90 -42.16 18.72
CA GLN A 243 23.43 -42.87 17.56
C GLN A 243 24.95 -43.09 17.67
N ASN A 244 25.69 -42.07 18.11
CA ASN A 244 27.13 -42.20 18.32
C ASN A 244 27.44 -43.24 19.43
N ALA A 245 26.66 -43.25 20.51
CA ALA A 245 26.85 -44.27 21.57
C ALA A 245 26.51 -45.68 21.08
N GLU A 246 25.48 -45.85 20.29
CA GLU A 246 25.13 -47.13 19.65
C GLU A 246 26.22 -47.59 18.67
N ALA A 247 26.71 -46.68 17.81
CA ALA A 247 27.80 -46.97 16.90
C ALA A 247 29.10 -47.37 17.64
N GLN A 248 29.42 -46.69 18.73
CA GLN A 248 30.57 -47.05 19.59
C GLN A 248 30.38 -48.41 20.26
N LYS A 249 29.18 -48.72 20.74
CA LYS A 249 28.83 -50.04 21.29
C LYS A 249 29.05 -51.13 20.24
N GLU A 250 28.49 -50.99 19.07
CA GLU A 250 28.65 -51.96 17.99
C GLU A 250 30.12 -52.11 17.57
N SER A 251 30.84 -51.01 17.48
CA SER A 251 32.27 -51.01 17.15
C SER A 251 33.10 -51.77 18.23
N ARG A 252 32.80 -51.55 19.52
CA ARG A 252 33.49 -52.26 20.62
C ARG A 252 33.15 -53.76 20.63
N ILE A 253 31.90 -54.10 20.33
CA ILE A 253 31.50 -55.54 20.26
C ILE A 253 32.25 -56.19 19.08
N ALA A 254 32.23 -55.56 17.88
CA ALA A 254 32.90 -56.09 16.70
C ALA A 254 34.45 -56.19 16.92
N GLU A 255 35.03 -55.22 17.59
CA GLU A 255 36.45 -55.26 17.94
C GLU A 255 36.75 -56.42 18.93
N ALA A 256 35.93 -56.61 19.98
CA ALA A 256 36.08 -57.70 20.91
C ALA A 256 35.90 -59.06 20.24
N GLU A 257 34.90 -59.22 19.39
CA GLU A 257 34.68 -60.43 18.59
C GLU A 257 35.89 -60.71 17.65
N GLY A 258 36.38 -59.66 16.98
CA GLY A 258 37.60 -59.77 16.17
C GLY A 258 38.83 -60.17 16.93
N GLN A 259 39.04 -59.64 18.16
CA GLN A 259 40.12 -60.01 19.03
C GLN A 259 39.99 -61.45 19.52
N VAL A 260 38.78 -61.92 19.88
CA VAL A 260 38.52 -63.32 20.24
C VAL A 260 38.79 -64.26 19.07
N ALA A 261 38.26 -63.93 17.88
CA ALA A 261 38.53 -64.72 16.69
C ALA A 261 40.04 -64.88 16.40
N ARG A 262 40.76 -63.74 16.42
CA ARG A 262 42.22 -63.73 16.25
C ARG A 262 42.93 -64.53 17.34
N PHE A 263 42.49 -64.43 18.59
CA PHE A 263 43.07 -65.22 19.67
C PHE A 263 42.87 -66.70 19.42
N ASN A 264 41.67 -67.13 19.06
CA ASN A 264 41.36 -68.51 18.79
C ASN A 264 42.16 -69.12 17.63
N GLU A 265 42.36 -68.33 16.57
CA GLU A 265 43.23 -68.74 15.45
C GLU A 265 44.71 -68.87 15.87
N ILE A 266 45.23 -67.93 16.63
CA ILE A 266 46.58 -67.96 17.14
C ILE A 266 46.77 -69.14 18.14
N TYR A 267 45.74 -69.39 18.98
CA TYR A 267 45.75 -70.46 19.90
C TYR A 267 45.73 -71.85 19.21
N ALA A 268 44.94 -72.02 18.18
CA ALA A 268 44.93 -73.22 17.37
C ALA A 268 46.28 -73.49 16.66
N GLU A 269 46.97 -72.45 16.20
CA GLU A 269 48.36 -72.56 15.70
C GLU A 269 49.36 -72.87 16.78
N TYR A 270 49.22 -72.26 17.97
CA TYR A 270 50.06 -72.53 19.13
C TYR A 270 49.96 -73.97 19.60
N GLU A 271 48.77 -74.58 19.61
CA GLU A 271 48.62 -75.99 20.03
C GLU A 271 49.38 -76.93 19.10
N LYS A 272 49.45 -76.60 17.79
CA LYS A 272 50.20 -77.43 16.82
C LYS A 272 51.76 -77.24 16.90
N TYR A 273 52.20 -75.95 17.06
CA TYR A 273 53.64 -75.60 17.05
C TYR A 273 54.00 -74.57 18.11
N PRO A 274 54.11 -74.93 19.40
CA PRO A 274 54.21 -74.00 20.50
C PRO A 274 55.45 -73.09 20.45
N LEU A 275 56.62 -73.65 20.16
CA LEU A 275 57.86 -72.92 20.13
C LEU A 275 57.97 -71.93 18.96
N ILE A 276 57.50 -72.28 17.82
CA ILE A 276 57.57 -71.46 16.62
C ILE A 276 56.61 -70.31 16.74
N THR A 277 55.37 -70.55 17.15
CA THR A 277 54.34 -69.56 17.35
C THR A 277 54.69 -68.54 18.40
N LYS A 278 55.28 -68.99 19.55
CA LYS A 278 55.76 -68.11 20.62
C LYS A 278 56.85 -67.13 20.10
N ARG A 279 57.80 -67.66 19.32
CA ARG A 279 58.92 -66.82 18.83
C ARG A 279 58.39 -65.83 17.72
N ARG A 280 57.49 -66.24 16.91
CA ARG A 280 56.85 -65.34 15.89
C ARG A 280 56.15 -64.21 16.57
N LEU A 281 55.26 -64.47 17.52
CA LEU A 281 54.52 -63.45 18.28
C LEU A 281 55.42 -62.48 19.04
N PHE A 282 56.56 -63.05 19.61
CA PHE A 282 57.54 -62.20 20.24
C PHE A 282 58.16 -61.22 19.28
N TYR A 283 58.66 -61.70 18.16
CA TYR A 283 59.30 -60.82 17.14
C TYR A 283 58.28 -59.83 16.52
N GLU A 284 57.08 -60.23 16.28
CA GLU A 284 56.01 -59.35 15.77
C GLU A 284 55.69 -58.23 16.79
N LYS A 285 55.67 -58.52 18.06
CA LYS A 285 55.49 -57.48 19.10
C LYS A 285 56.69 -56.58 19.26
N MET A 286 57.88 -57.14 19.16
CA MET A 286 59.13 -56.35 19.23
C MET A 286 59.25 -55.42 18.01
N GLU A 287 58.83 -55.88 16.79
CA GLU A 287 58.81 -55.02 15.60
C GLU A 287 57.85 -53.88 15.72
N GLN A 288 56.72 -54.03 16.41
CA GLN A 288 55.79 -52.96 16.74
C GLN A 288 56.29 -51.94 17.74
N ILE A 289 57.04 -52.38 18.73
CA ILE A 289 57.53 -51.55 19.85
C ILE A 289 58.86 -50.85 19.54
N LEU A 290 59.74 -51.50 18.79
CA LEU A 290 61.11 -50.98 18.55
C LEU A 290 61.12 -49.64 17.79
N PRO A 291 60.30 -49.37 16.80
CA PRO A 291 60.33 -48.08 16.07
C PRO A 291 60.01 -46.86 16.95
N GLY A 292 59.28 -47.06 18.06
CA GLY A 292 58.96 -46.02 19.04
C GLY A 292 59.99 -45.84 20.19
N LEU A 293 60.97 -46.71 20.26
CA LEU A 293 61.94 -46.67 21.33
C LEU A 293 63.21 -45.91 20.91
N LYS A 294 63.57 -44.94 21.75
CA LYS A 294 64.91 -44.31 21.68
C LYS A 294 65.98 -45.28 22.26
N VAL A 295 66.68 -45.97 21.39
CA VAL A 295 67.68 -46.89 21.77
C VAL A 295 69.01 -46.15 22.02
N ILE A 296 69.53 -46.18 23.23
CA ILE A 296 70.85 -45.67 23.60
C ILE A 296 71.78 -46.86 23.76
N ILE A 297 72.74 -47.00 22.85
CA ILE A 297 73.73 -48.05 22.91
C ILE A 297 74.94 -47.49 23.68
N THR A 298 75.30 -48.08 24.83
CA THR A 298 76.49 -47.72 25.62
C THR A 298 77.49 -48.87 25.64
N ASP A 299 78.76 -48.60 25.49
CA ASP A 299 79.88 -49.58 25.56
C ASP A 299 80.30 -49.97 26.99
N GLY A 300 79.51 -49.56 28.01
CA GLY A 300 79.73 -49.88 29.41
C GLY A 300 80.79 -49.05 30.15
N ASN A 301 81.48 -48.13 29.46
CA ASN A 301 82.53 -47.30 30.03
C ASN A 301 82.25 -45.78 29.98
N THR A 302 81.07 -45.37 29.56
CA THR A 302 80.70 -43.98 29.48
C THR A 302 79.61 -43.62 30.50
N GLU A 303 79.90 -42.60 31.34
CA GLU A 303 78.85 -41.98 32.16
C GLU A 303 77.81 -41.28 31.27
N THR A 304 76.67 -41.89 31.15
CA THR A 304 75.58 -41.33 30.36
C THR A 304 74.83 -40.33 31.21
N MET A 305 75.04 -39.01 30.97
CA MET A 305 74.05 -37.96 31.34
C MET A 305 72.85 -38.00 30.42
N LEU A 306 71.77 -38.54 30.91
CA LEU A 306 70.47 -38.44 30.22
C LEU A 306 69.98 -37.01 30.36
N PRO A 307 69.81 -36.26 29.27
CA PRO A 307 69.17 -34.91 29.32
C PRO A 307 67.72 -35.07 29.78
N LEU A 308 67.41 -34.63 30.99
CA LEU A 308 66.06 -34.66 31.58
C LEU A 308 65.07 -33.77 30.80
N ASP A 309 65.60 -32.78 30.13
CA ASP A 309 64.75 -31.79 29.34
C ASP A 309 63.91 -32.42 28.29
N SER A 310 64.33 -33.54 27.72
CA SER A 310 63.48 -34.21 26.65
C SER A 310 62.30 -35.01 27.22
N PHE A 311 62.25 -35.24 28.55
CA PHE A 311 61.13 -35.89 29.23
C PHE A 311 60.16 -34.89 29.84
N LEU A 312 60.60 -33.64 30.07
CA LEU A 312 59.76 -32.60 30.66
C LEU A 312 58.93 -31.82 29.59
N SER A 313 59.40 -31.77 28.34
CA SER A 313 58.71 -31.03 27.29
C SER A 313 57.35 -31.67 26.84
N GLU A 314 57.16 -32.97 27.07
CA GLU A 314 55.91 -33.68 26.74
C GLU A 314 54.87 -33.62 27.88
N ALA A 315 55.33 -33.22 29.14
CA ALA A 315 54.41 -33.07 30.27
C ALA A 315 53.76 -31.68 30.37
N GLU A 316 54.29 -30.65 29.71
CA GLU A 316 53.72 -29.27 29.72
C GLU A 316 52.53 -29.07 28.78
N ASP A 317 52.37 -29.91 27.79
CA ASP A 317 51.26 -29.78 26.80
C ASP A 317 49.90 -30.32 27.33
N ILE A 318 49.88 -30.96 28.51
CA ILE A 318 48.65 -31.51 29.10
C ILE A 318 47.99 -30.56 30.12
N THR A 319 48.62 -29.40 30.44
CA THR A 319 48.14 -28.50 31.50
C THR A 319 47.63 -27.15 31.03
N GLN A 320 47.31 -26.92 29.74
CA GLN A 320 46.58 -25.71 29.35
C GLN A 320 45.06 -25.93 29.52
N PRO A 321 44.44 -25.22 30.49
CA PRO A 321 42.98 -25.19 30.54
C PRO A 321 42.46 -24.38 29.32
N ALA A 322 41.48 -24.92 28.61
CA ALA A 322 40.74 -24.23 27.56
C ALA A 322 40.19 -22.92 28.12
N THR A 323 40.85 -21.80 27.81
CA THR A 323 40.33 -20.47 28.07
C THR A 323 39.19 -20.21 27.10
N GLY A 324 38.01 -19.99 27.67
CA GLY A 324 36.77 -19.70 26.99
C GLY A 324 36.87 -18.50 26.06
N GLY A 325 36.30 -18.69 24.89
CA GLY A 325 36.06 -17.61 23.96
C GLY A 325 35.05 -16.61 24.53
N ASN A 326 35.45 -15.35 24.53
CA ASN A 326 34.59 -14.22 24.81
C ASN A 326 33.47 -14.11 23.76
N ALA A 327 32.27 -13.97 24.27
CA ALA A 327 31.16 -13.39 23.56
C ALA A 327 31.37 -11.86 23.39
N ASP A 328 31.17 -11.38 22.19
CA ASP A 328 30.65 -10.05 21.89
C ASP A 328 29.41 -10.20 21.01
#